data_5e64f70fa74a184019e5905ef97dc794
#
_entry.id   5e64f70fa74a184019e5905ef97dc794
#
_cell.length_a   1.000
_cell.length_b   1.000
_cell.length_c   1.000
_cell.angle_alpha   90.00
_cell.angle_beta   90.00
_cell.angle_gamma   90.00
#
_symmetry.space_group_name_H-M   'P 1'
#
loop_
_entity.id
_entity.type
_entity.pdbx_description
1 polymer ?
#
loop_
_entity_poly.entity_id
_entity_poly.type
_entity_poly.pdbx_seq_one_letter_code
_entity_poly.pdbx_strand_id
1 'polypeptide(L)'
;KYLGVGNENWGCGGNMRPEYYADEYRRYQTFCRNYGDNKLYRIACGPSSGDWNWTDKLMERAGRYLDAITLHHYTVPYAWDKKGSATDFDADEYYLTLRNAAYMDTLIRGHLAIMDKYDHEHRVGLIVDECGTWFDCEPGTNPGFLYQQNTMRDAMLARALVTADRL
;
A
#
# COMPACT_ATOMS: atom_id res chain seq x y z
N LYS A 1 13.03 13.94 -8.38
CA LYS A 1 12.80 13.59 -6.96
C LYS A 1 11.40 13.05 -6.77
N TYR A 2 11.23 12.06 -5.92
CA TYR A 2 9.91 11.49 -5.59
C TYR A 2 9.15 12.44 -4.65
N LEU A 3 7.87 12.63 -4.91
CA LEU A 3 6.98 13.46 -4.11
C LEU A 3 5.64 12.77 -3.93
N GLY A 4 5.37 12.30 -2.71
CA GLY A 4 4.06 11.79 -2.32
C GLY A 4 3.10 12.93 -1.98
N VAL A 5 1.88 12.86 -2.49
CA VAL A 5 0.80 13.80 -2.20
C VAL A 5 -0.28 13.08 -1.40
N GLY A 6 -0.14 13.13 -0.09
CA GLY A 6 -0.98 12.41 0.86
C GLY A 6 -0.39 11.07 1.28
N ASN A 7 -1.00 10.46 2.30
CA ASN A 7 -0.72 9.12 2.81
C ASN A 7 -1.98 8.59 3.49
N GLU A 8 -2.39 7.37 3.14
CA GLU A 8 -3.56 6.68 3.71
C GLU A 8 -4.82 7.55 3.80
N ASN A 9 -5.09 8.32 2.74
CA ASN A 9 -6.18 9.29 2.75
C ASN A 9 -7.58 8.64 2.85
N TRP A 10 -7.69 7.35 2.59
CA TRP A 10 -8.86 6.52 2.85
C TRP A 10 -9.10 6.24 4.35
N GLY A 11 -8.07 6.39 5.18
CA GLY A 11 -8.07 6.14 6.62
C GLY A 11 -7.49 7.30 7.41
N CYS A 12 -6.41 7.06 8.16
CA CYS A 12 -5.79 8.04 9.08
C CYS A 12 -5.33 9.34 8.40
N GLY A 13 -5.09 9.33 7.10
CA GLY A 13 -4.71 10.50 6.33
C GLY A 13 -5.86 11.39 5.86
N GLY A 14 -7.10 11.18 6.36
CA GLY A 14 -8.19 12.09 6.04
C GLY A 14 -9.57 11.46 5.91
N ASN A 15 -9.68 10.13 5.97
CA ASN A 15 -10.93 9.39 5.90
C ASN A 15 -11.79 9.79 4.68
N MET A 16 -11.13 9.92 3.54
CA MET A 16 -11.69 10.45 2.29
C MET A 16 -12.30 9.34 1.44
N ARG A 17 -13.24 9.72 0.59
CA ARG A 17 -13.66 8.91 -0.55
C ARG A 17 -12.65 9.08 -1.69
N PRO A 18 -12.47 8.07 -2.56
CA PRO A 18 -11.49 8.13 -3.65
C PRO A 18 -11.71 9.29 -4.62
N GLU A 19 -12.97 9.62 -4.91
CA GLU A 19 -13.30 10.74 -5.80
C GLU A 19 -12.86 12.08 -5.22
N TYR A 20 -13.09 12.28 -3.91
CA TYR A 20 -12.68 13.50 -3.22
C TYR A 20 -11.16 13.61 -3.14
N TYR A 21 -10.48 12.51 -2.79
CA TYR A 21 -9.02 12.47 -2.79
C TYR A 21 -8.45 12.80 -4.19
N ALA A 22 -9.00 12.20 -5.24
CA ALA A 22 -8.53 12.44 -6.60
C ALA A 22 -8.67 13.92 -7.02
N ASP A 23 -9.75 14.59 -6.61
CA ASP A 23 -9.95 16.02 -6.87
C ASP A 23 -8.98 16.89 -6.04
N GLU A 24 -8.75 16.56 -4.76
CA GLU A 24 -7.75 17.21 -3.92
C GLU A 24 -6.32 16.98 -4.45
N TYR A 25 -5.97 15.76 -4.87
CA TYR A 25 -4.70 15.47 -5.50
C TYR A 25 -4.45 16.37 -6.71
N ARG A 26 -5.43 16.49 -7.61
CA ARG A 26 -5.35 17.36 -8.80
C ARG A 26 -5.12 18.80 -8.42
N ARG A 27 -5.76 19.28 -7.35
CA ARG A 27 -5.57 20.62 -6.82
C ARG A 27 -4.17 20.83 -6.28
N TYR A 28 -3.71 19.96 -5.38
CA TYR A 28 -2.41 20.10 -4.73
C TYR A 28 -1.23 19.91 -5.70
N GLN A 29 -1.28 18.91 -6.58
CA GLN A 29 -0.21 18.67 -7.54
C GLN A 29 0.03 19.88 -8.49
N THR A 30 -0.97 20.72 -8.71
CA THR A 30 -0.83 21.94 -9.52
C THR A 30 0.24 22.89 -8.97
N PHE A 31 0.42 22.90 -7.66
CA PHE A 31 1.44 23.71 -6.99
C PHE A 31 2.80 23.04 -6.90
N CYS A 32 2.88 21.73 -7.19
CA CYS A 32 4.11 20.96 -7.16
C CYS A 32 4.88 21.15 -8.48
N ARG A 33 5.72 22.17 -8.54
CA ARG A 33 6.44 22.57 -9.77
C ARG A 33 7.84 21.98 -9.85
N ASN A 34 8.27 21.72 -11.08
CA ASN A 34 9.66 21.44 -11.36
C ASN A 34 10.48 22.73 -11.31
N TYR A 35 11.69 22.67 -10.75
CA TYR A 35 12.62 23.80 -10.70
C TYR A 35 13.95 23.41 -11.31
N GLY A 36 14.35 24.10 -12.39
CA GLY A 36 15.56 23.77 -13.14
C GLY A 36 15.56 22.31 -13.59
N ASP A 37 16.65 21.61 -13.29
CA ASP A 37 16.79 20.19 -13.63
C ASP A 37 16.10 19.23 -12.64
N ASN A 38 15.55 19.76 -11.55
CA ASN A 38 14.81 18.96 -10.58
C ASN A 38 13.41 18.64 -11.13
N LYS A 39 13.26 17.44 -11.66
CA LYS A 39 11.95 16.90 -12.04
C LYS A 39 11.31 16.17 -10.86
N LEU A 40 10.03 16.42 -10.64
CA LEU A 40 9.25 15.70 -9.65
C LEU A 40 8.63 14.46 -10.31
N TYR A 41 8.72 13.35 -9.60
CA TYR A 41 7.95 12.15 -9.85
C TYR A 41 6.82 12.16 -8.83
N ARG A 42 5.60 12.45 -9.29
CA ARG A 42 4.43 12.71 -8.45
C ARG A 42 3.71 11.43 -8.16
N ILE A 43 3.58 11.12 -6.88
CA ILE A 43 2.99 9.87 -6.40
C ILE A 43 1.71 10.21 -5.66
N ALA A 44 0.61 9.60 -6.08
CA ALA A 44 -0.67 9.72 -5.40
C ALA A 44 -0.83 8.63 -4.34
N CYS A 45 -1.54 8.92 -3.25
CA CYS A 45 -1.98 7.92 -2.30
C CYS A 45 -2.90 6.91 -3.01
N GLY A 46 -2.44 5.68 -3.09
CA GLY A 46 -3.16 4.57 -3.68
C GLY A 46 -4.02 3.82 -2.65
N PRO A 47 -4.49 2.63 -2.99
CA PRO A 47 -5.44 1.87 -2.21
C PRO A 47 -4.85 1.21 -0.96
N SER A 48 -5.73 0.85 -0.02
CA SER A 48 -5.47 -0.14 1.01
C SER A 48 -5.83 -1.52 0.48
N SER A 49 -4.83 -2.42 0.41
CA SER A 49 -5.07 -3.81 0.01
C SER A 49 -5.93 -3.92 -1.26
N GLY A 50 -7.01 -4.69 -1.25
CA GLY A 50 -7.91 -4.91 -2.38
C GLY A 50 -9.01 -3.85 -2.56
N ASP A 51 -8.79 -2.59 -2.20
CA ASP A 51 -9.73 -1.52 -2.54
C ASP A 51 -9.60 -1.14 -4.02
N TRP A 52 -10.18 -2.01 -4.87
CA TRP A 52 -10.19 -1.85 -6.32
C TRP A 52 -10.89 -0.56 -6.75
N ASN A 53 -11.91 -0.13 -6.01
CA ASN A 53 -12.65 1.10 -6.30
C ASN A 53 -11.76 2.34 -6.13
N TRP A 54 -10.87 2.35 -5.13
CA TRP A 54 -9.93 3.45 -4.95
C TRP A 54 -9.04 3.64 -6.18
N THR A 55 -8.44 2.56 -6.66
CA THR A 55 -7.60 2.60 -7.87
C THR A 55 -8.39 3.03 -9.10
N ASP A 56 -9.57 2.46 -9.30
CA ASP A 56 -10.43 2.79 -10.45
C ASP A 56 -10.77 4.28 -10.48
N LYS A 57 -11.27 4.84 -9.36
CA LYS A 57 -11.66 6.25 -9.28
C LYS A 57 -10.48 7.21 -9.32
N LEU A 58 -9.37 6.86 -8.73
CA LEU A 58 -8.15 7.65 -8.79
C LEU A 58 -7.62 7.74 -10.23
N MET A 59 -7.52 6.61 -10.91
CA MET A 59 -7.06 6.57 -12.30
C MET A 59 -8.02 7.28 -13.25
N GLU A 60 -9.33 7.06 -13.12
CA GLU A 60 -10.35 7.73 -13.91
C GLU A 60 -10.22 9.26 -13.85
N ARG A 61 -10.01 9.81 -12.65
CA ARG A 61 -10.06 11.26 -12.41
C ARG A 61 -8.71 11.95 -12.47
N ALA A 62 -7.66 11.29 -12.03
CA ALA A 62 -6.35 11.90 -11.85
C ALA A 62 -5.20 11.22 -12.63
N GLY A 63 -5.41 10.08 -13.27
CA GLY A 63 -4.36 9.28 -13.93
C GLY A 63 -3.42 10.07 -14.85
N ARG A 64 -3.93 11.07 -15.57
CA ARG A 64 -3.11 11.91 -16.46
C ARG A 64 -2.19 12.91 -15.73
N TYR A 65 -2.37 13.10 -14.42
CA TYR A 65 -1.65 14.10 -13.61
C TYR A 65 -0.63 13.51 -12.68
N LEU A 66 -0.51 12.19 -12.62
CA LEU A 66 0.37 11.48 -11.70
C LEU A 66 1.35 10.58 -12.46
N ASP A 67 2.47 10.29 -11.81
CA ASP A 67 3.51 9.42 -12.34
C ASP A 67 3.46 8.02 -11.71
N ALA A 68 2.89 7.92 -10.51
CA ALA A 68 2.64 6.64 -9.82
C ALA A 68 1.51 6.75 -8.80
N ILE A 69 0.99 5.59 -8.41
CA ILE A 69 0.14 5.41 -7.22
C ILE A 69 0.81 4.47 -6.23
N THR A 70 0.53 4.63 -4.95
CA THR A 70 1.04 3.71 -3.91
C THR A 70 0.10 2.52 -3.71
N LEU A 71 0.59 1.49 -3.02
CA LEU A 71 -0.21 0.37 -2.53
C LEU A 71 0.28 0.01 -1.14
N HIS A 72 -0.64 0.02 -0.17
CA HIS A 72 -0.39 -0.43 1.19
C HIS A 72 -1.07 -1.77 1.45
N HIS A 73 -0.31 -2.71 2.00
CA HIS A 73 -0.87 -3.99 2.43
C HIS A 73 -0.11 -4.55 3.62
N TYR A 74 -0.80 -4.70 4.73
CA TYR A 74 -0.29 -5.42 5.90
C TYR A 74 -0.91 -6.79 6.00
N THR A 75 -0.05 -7.79 6.14
CA THR A 75 -0.43 -9.19 6.29
C THR A 75 -0.66 -9.52 7.75
N VAL A 76 -1.82 -10.05 8.07
CA VAL A 76 -2.16 -10.58 9.39
C VAL A 76 -2.64 -12.03 9.26
N PRO A 77 -2.46 -12.89 10.28
CA PRO A 77 -2.87 -14.28 10.19
C PRO A 77 -4.40 -14.43 10.05
N TYR A 78 -5.18 -13.62 10.75
CA TYR A 78 -6.64 -13.76 10.78
C TYR A 78 -7.36 -12.51 10.28
N ALA A 79 -7.58 -11.53 11.16
CA ALA A 79 -8.31 -10.29 10.86
C ALA A 79 -7.64 -9.10 11.56
N TRP A 80 -8.03 -7.90 11.16
CA TRP A 80 -7.41 -6.68 11.69
C TRP A 80 -7.63 -6.48 13.19
N ASP A 81 -8.74 -6.96 13.72
CA ASP A 81 -9.08 -6.97 15.14
C ASP A 81 -8.59 -8.23 15.88
N LYS A 82 -7.95 -9.15 15.17
CA LYS A 82 -7.36 -10.38 15.69
C LYS A 82 -6.07 -10.68 14.93
N LYS A 83 -5.03 -9.90 15.17
CA LYS A 83 -3.76 -10.01 14.46
C LYS A 83 -2.87 -11.16 14.96
N GLY A 84 -3.12 -11.63 16.18
CA GLY A 84 -2.32 -12.69 16.80
C GLY A 84 -1.02 -12.18 17.43
N SER A 85 -0.33 -13.08 18.12
CA SER A 85 0.93 -12.79 18.80
C SER A 85 2.11 -12.81 17.82
N ALA A 86 3.06 -11.91 18.04
CA ALA A 86 4.32 -11.89 17.30
C ALA A 86 5.25 -13.04 17.71
N THR A 87 5.13 -13.56 18.93
CA THR A 87 6.08 -14.48 19.56
C THR A 87 5.47 -15.81 19.95
N ASP A 88 4.19 -15.84 20.33
CA ASP A 88 3.46 -17.05 20.74
C ASP A 88 2.51 -17.51 19.62
N PHE A 89 3.03 -18.30 18.71
CA PHE A 89 2.31 -18.84 17.55
C PHE A 89 2.75 -20.25 17.24
N ASP A 90 1.86 -21.04 16.69
CA ASP A 90 2.15 -22.39 16.24
C ASP A 90 2.54 -22.47 14.74
N ALA A 91 2.82 -23.68 14.26
CA ALA A 91 3.18 -23.89 12.87
C ALA A 91 2.05 -23.56 11.90
N ASP A 92 0.80 -23.80 12.28
CA ASP A 92 -0.36 -23.52 11.43
C ASP A 92 -0.54 -22.01 11.23
N GLU A 93 -0.41 -21.22 12.29
CA GLU A 93 -0.46 -19.77 12.21
C GLU A 93 0.71 -19.19 11.40
N TYR A 94 1.91 -19.79 11.55
CA TYR A 94 3.06 -19.42 10.75
C TYR A 94 2.81 -19.62 9.25
N TYR A 95 2.37 -20.80 8.84
CA TYR A 95 2.08 -21.08 7.44
C TYR A 95 0.87 -20.31 6.91
N LEU A 96 -0.13 -20.05 7.76
CA LEU A 96 -1.25 -19.19 7.43
C LEU A 96 -0.78 -17.77 7.09
N THR A 97 0.11 -17.21 7.89
CA THR A 97 0.68 -15.87 7.65
C THR A 97 1.45 -15.84 6.33
N LEU A 98 2.28 -16.84 6.04
CA LEU A 98 2.99 -16.93 4.76
C LEU A 98 2.05 -17.03 3.56
N ARG A 99 1.00 -17.83 3.68
CA ARG A 99 -0.02 -17.96 2.63
C ARG A 99 -0.72 -16.62 2.38
N ASN A 100 -1.06 -15.91 3.45
CA ASN A 100 -1.72 -14.61 3.35
C ASN A 100 -0.79 -13.55 2.72
N ALA A 101 0.52 -13.62 2.98
CA ALA A 101 1.50 -12.75 2.35
C ALA A 101 1.56 -12.92 0.82
N ALA A 102 1.41 -14.14 0.34
CA ALA A 102 1.39 -14.42 -1.10
C ALA A 102 0.22 -13.73 -1.84
N TYR A 103 -0.77 -13.21 -1.11
CA TYR A 103 -1.86 -12.42 -1.68
C TYR A 103 -1.38 -11.10 -2.33
N MET A 104 -0.18 -10.63 -2.01
CA MET A 104 0.43 -9.45 -2.64
C MET A 104 0.51 -9.58 -4.17
N ASP A 105 0.83 -10.76 -4.72
CA ASP A 105 0.81 -10.99 -6.17
C ASP A 105 -0.57 -10.71 -6.78
N THR A 106 -1.64 -11.17 -6.12
CA THR A 106 -3.01 -10.90 -6.54
C THR A 106 -3.33 -9.40 -6.50
N LEU A 107 -2.89 -8.70 -5.45
CA LEU A 107 -3.09 -7.27 -5.31
C LEU A 107 -2.39 -6.49 -6.42
N ILE A 108 -1.12 -6.77 -6.67
CA ILE A 108 -0.34 -6.10 -7.71
C ILE A 108 -1.02 -6.30 -9.08
N ARG A 109 -1.30 -7.55 -9.46
CA ARG A 109 -1.92 -7.86 -10.75
C ARG A 109 -3.30 -7.23 -10.90
N GLY A 110 -4.11 -7.26 -9.84
CA GLY A 110 -5.46 -6.70 -9.87
C GLY A 110 -5.45 -5.17 -10.03
N HIS A 111 -4.58 -4.48 -9.31
CA HIS A 111 -4.46 -3.02 -9.46
C HIS A 111 -3.88 -2.64 -10.81
N LEU A 112 -2.86 -3.33 -11.30
CA LEU A 112 -2.31 -3.10 -12.65
C LEU A 112 -3.39 -3.29 -13.72
N ALA A 113 -4.19 -4.35 -13.64
CA ALA A 113 -5.27 -4.58 -14.59
C ALA A 113 -6.34 -3.47 -14.59
N ILE A 114 -6.57 -2.81 -13.44
CA ILE A 114 -7.44 -1.64 -13.38
C ILE A 114 -6.75 -0.42 -13.98
N MET A 115 -5.46 -0.21 -13.68
CA MET A 115 -4.68 0.89 -14.23
C MET A 115 -4.62 0.84 -15.76
N ASP A 116 -4.49 -0.35 -16.33
CA ASP A 116 -4.45 -0.58 -17.79
C ASP A 116 -5.69 -0.09 -18.53
N LYS A 117 -6.84 0.02 -17.87
CA LYS A 117 -8.05 0.61 -18.49
C LYS A 117 -7.88 2.08 -18.84
N TYR A 118 -7.00 2.79 -18.13
CA TYR A 118 -6.83 4.24 -18.22
C TYR A 118 -5.48 4.65 -18.75
N ASP A 119 -4.48 3.77 -18.69
CA ASP A 119 -3.09 4.04 -19.05
C ASP A 119 -2.52 2.89 -19.91
N HIS A 120 -2.96 2.83 -21.18
CA HIS A 120 -2.52 1.81 -22.13
C HIS A 120 -1.02 1.88 -22.47
N GLU A 121 -0.36 2.99 -22.16
CA GLU A 121 1.08 3.17 -22.37
C GLU A 121 1.91 2.75 -21.16
N HIS A 122 1.27 2.28 -20.07
CA HIS A 122 1.91 1.87 -18.82
C HIS A 122 2.85 2.94 -18.26
N ARG A 123 2.43 4.19 -18.33
CA ARG A 123 3.18 5.35 -17.92
C ARG A 123 3.15 5.55 -16.41
N VAL A 124 2.06 5.15 -15.79
CA VAL A 124 1.80 5.28 -14.35
C VAL A 124 2.31 4.05 -13.62
N GLY A 125 3.28 4.25 -12.71
CA GLY A 125 3.82 3.16 -11.89
C GLY A 125 2.92 2.78 -10.71
N LEU A 126 3.05 1.54 -10.25
CA LEU A 126 2.50 1.06 -8.98
C LEU A 126 3.66 0.86 -8.00
N ILE A 127 3.60 1.51 -6.84
CA ILE A 127 4.65 1.46 -5.82
C ILE A 127 4.09 0.85 -4.55
N VAL A 128 4.62 -0.30 -4.14
CA VAL A 128 4.32 -0.89 -2.83
C VAL A 128 5.25 -0.22 -1.82
N ASP A 129 4.78 0.82 -1.15
CA ASP A 129 5.57 1.62 -0.22
C ASP A 129 5.30 1.34 1.26
N GLU A 130 4.18 0.66 1.57
CA GLU A 130 3.95 0.09 2.89
C GLU A 130 3.49 -1.36 2.79
N CYS A 131 4.29 -2.25 3.34
CA CYS A 131 3.96 -3.66 3.44
C CYS A 131 4.68 -4.32 4.62
N GLY A 132 4.16 -5.44 5.07
CA GLY A 132 4.74 -6.19 6.18
C GLY A 132 3.69 -6.96 6.97
N THR A 133 4.08 -7.40 8.16
CA THR A 133 3.16 -7.95 9.15
C THR A 133 2.78 -6.92 10.19
N TRP A 134 1.69 -7.20 10.89
CA TRP A 134 1.27 -6.43 12.05
C TRP A 134 0.66 -7.38 13.06
N PHE A 135 1.21 -7.41 14.27
CA PHE A 135 0.73 -8.28 15.34
C PHE A 135 0.11 -7.46 16.47
N ASP A 136 -0.65 -8.14 17.33
CA ASP A 136 -1.15 -7.52 18.55
C ASP A 136 0.00 -7.22 19.51
N CYS A 137 -0.14 -6.15 20.31
CA CYS A 137 0.89 -5.75 21.26
C CYS A 137 1.06 -6.80 22.36
N GLU A 138 2.30 -7.24 22.57
CA GLU A 138 2.62 -8.18 23.66
C GLU A 138 2.66 -7.49 25.01
N PRO A 139 2.27 -8.20 26.11
CA PRO A 139 2.42 -7.70 27.46
C PRO A 139 3.89 -7.30 27.75
N GLY A 140 4.08 -6.13 28.35
CA GLY A 140 5.40 -5.60 28.68
C GLY A 140 6.15 -4.92 27.53
N THR A 141 5.57 -4.89 26.32
CA THR A 141 6.10 -4.11 25.20
C THR A 141 5.52 -2.69 25.21
N ASN A 142 6.06 -1.80 24.37
CA ASN A 142 5.50 -0.45 24.22
C ASN A 142 4.22 -0.50 23.38
N PRO A 143 3.03 -0.32 23.96
CA PRO A 143 1.76 -0.54 23.27
C PRO A 143 1.29 0.68 22.46
N GLY A 144 2.19 1.42 21.84
CA GLY A 144 1.82 2.52 20.96
C GLY A 144 0.93 2.05 19.79
N PHE A 145 0.04 2.92 19.33
CA PHE A 145 -0.88 2.58 18.21
C PHE A 145 -0.15 2.27 16.88
N LEU A 146 1.10 2.70 16.75
CA LEU A 146 1.96 2.41 15.60
C LEU A 146 2.85 1.18 15.81
N TYR A 147 2.51 0.35 16.78
CA TYR A 147 3.38 -0.73 17.18
C TYR A 147 3.30 -1.90 16.22
N GLN A 148 4.39 -2.14 15.50
CA GLN A 148 4.65 -3.37 14.76
C GLN A 148 5.73 -4.15 15.47
N GLN A 149 5.49 -5.44 15.70
CA GLN A 149 6.50 -6.33 16.24
C GLN A 149 7.19 -7.06 15.10
N ASN A 150 8.50 -6.85 14.98
CA ASN A 150 9.33 -7.53 13.99
C ASN A 150 9.89 -8.82 14.56
N THR A 151 9.67 -9.91 13.86
CA THR A 151 10.12 -11.26 14.26
C THR A 151 10.75 -11.98 13.06
N MET A 152 11.24 -13.19 13.28
CA MET A 152 11.69 -14.07 12.19
C MET A 152 10.61 -14.31 11.14
N ARG A 153 9.33 -14.26 11.49
CA ARG A 153 8.22 -14.31 10.52
C ARG A 153 8.29 -13.17 9.51
N ASP A 154 8.64 -11.99 9.93
CA ASP A 154 8.73 -10.82 9.05
C ASP A 154 9.83 -10.96 8.00
N ALA A 155 10.97 -11.52 8.38
CA ALA A 155 12.07 -11.73 7.45
C ALA A 155 11.69 -12.71 6.32
N MET A 156 10.93 -13.75 6.64
CA MET A 156 10.45 -14.70 5.65
C MET A 156 9.31 -14.13 4.80
N LEU A 157 8.50 -13.28 5.38
CA LEU A 157 7.46 -12.53 4.68
C LEU A 157 8.06 -11.56 3.67
N ALA A 158 9.08 -10.80 4.07
CA ALA A 158 9.82 -9.92 3.17
C ALA A 158 10.38 -10.69 1.97
N ARG A 159 10.86 -11.91 2.19
CA ARG A 159 11.31 -12.78 1.10
C ARG A 159 10.18 -13.19 0.15
N ALA A 160 8.99 -13.50 0.69
CA ALA A 160 7.83 -13.82 -0.15
C ALA A 160 7.40 -12.62 -1.01
N LEU A 161 7.39 -11.42 -0.43
CA LEU A 161 7.09 -10.16 -1.13
C LEU A 161 8.11 -9.89 -2.24
N VAL A 162 9.42 -10.00 -1.97
CA VAL A 162 10.48 -9.81 -2.97
C VAL A 162 10.41 -10.86 -4.08
N THR A 163 9.84 -12.04 -3.82
CA THR A 163 9.65 -13.06 -4.86
C THR A 163 8.48 -12.73 -5.75
N ALA A 164 7.41 -12.15 -5.23
CA ALA A 164 6.27 -11.67 -6.00
C ALA A 164 6.62 -10.47 -6.90
N ASP A 165 7.55 -9.63 -6.46
CA ASP A 165 8.03 -8.44 -7.17
C ASP A 165 8.91 -8.77 -8.42
N ARG A 166 9.20 -10.04 -8.66
CA ARG A 166 10.02 -10.51 -9.79
C ARG A 166 9.22 -11.21 -10.91
N LEU A 167 7.90 -11.24 -10.78
CA LEU A 167 7.00 -11.84 -11.77
C LEU A 167 6.33 -10.77 -12.63
#